data_b38014561f78a75b1c6372f0a7dca682
#
_entry.id   b38014561f78a75b1c6372f0a7dca682
#
_cell.length_a   1.000
_cell.length_b   1.000
_cell.length_c   1.000
_cell.angle_alpha   90.00
_cell.angle_beta   90.00
_cell.angle_gamma   90.00
#
_symmetry.space_group_name_H-M   'P 1'
#
loop_
_entity.id
_entity.type
_entity.pdbx_description
1 polymer ?
#
loop_
_entity_poly.entity_id
_entity_poly.type
_entity_poly.pdbx_seq_one_letter_code
_entity_poly.pdbx_strand_id
1 'polypeptide(L)'
;MLFRSVRHECCYWSSLMALALAKTACDDPSPMKIAIVNQPQDPIVAGEEQRGSVAIVNWELAKRLAERHEVTVYAPRAPGQARSERWKNIEIRRVSFVAKLFHKAMQLLAGRLGSQPPYINSPLYYREYFLQVASELRAHPVDVLHFPQQLQFAADFKRAMPRAKIVLHMHQDELAQLDYDLLRSQLANIDSVVTVSDFVTDRARARFPEHAAAIHTIGNGVDVGRFQPAHQQSNGARRMRLLFVGRISPDKGVHLLMEAFDRVARERPDVELTLVGKVGMLPFDLVSLLLNDDADALDSLRPFYGHSTLAWLTKEVLGQKSSYKQQLDARLSPQSAGRVHFVGSVSLEELIRLYSQADLLVLPSIWRESYGLPVAESMASGVPVLASDCGGVPELVDEGVTGLLVPRLNVDALTNAMRELLSDLSRLRVMGQAARVRAERLLTWDRSAERLERVYLDLVNSASIQRAAIG
;
A
#
# COMPACT_ATOMS: atom_id res chain seq x y z
N MET A 1 -40.57 -49.05 33.55
CA MET A 1 -40.38 -47.57 33.46
C MET A 1 -39.09 -47.23 32.71
N LEU A 2 -38.96 -47.60 31.45
CA LEU A 2 -37.71 -47.40 30.68
C LEU A 2 -37.95 -47.10 29.19
N PHE A 3 -39.13 -46.53 28.84
CA PHE A 3 -39.48 -46.24 27.43
C PHE A 3 -39.93 -44.79 27.17
N ARG A 4 -39.68 -43.85 28.10
CA ARG A 4 -40.04 -42.42 27.90
C ARG A 4 -38.88 -41.45 27.69
N SER A 5 -37.60 -41.91 27.81
CA SER A 5 -36.40 -41.02 27.71
C SER A 5 -35.88 -40.85 26.30
N VAL A 6 -36.11 -41.77 25.35
CA VAL A 6 -35.47 -41.78 24.04
C VAL A 6 -36.11 -40.81 23.01
N ARG A 7 -37.38 -40.41 23.23
CA ARG A 7 -38.08 -39.49 22.30
C ARG A 7 -37.68 -38.02 22.43
N HIS A 8 -37.17 -37.58 23.58
CA HIS A 8 -36.76 -36.18 23.76
C HIS A 8 -35.37 -35.89 23.25
N GLU A 9 -34.46 -36.87 23.25
CA GLU A 9 -33.11 -36.66 22.70
C GLU A 9 -33.07 -36.65 21.16
N CYS A 10 -33.90 -37.45 20.49
CA CYS A 10 -34.00 -37.42 19.03
C CYS A 10 -34.51 -36.09 18.46
N CYS A 11 -35.42 -35.40 19.17
CA CYS A 11 -35.91 -34.09 18.72
C CYS A 11 -34.88 -32.97 18.93
N TYR A 12 -34.02 -33.09 19.93
CA TYR A 12 -32.96 -32.11 20.19
C TYR A 12 -31.82 -32.21 19.17
N TRP A 13 -31.44 -33.43 18.80
CA TRP A 13 -30.41 -33.67 17.78
C TRP A 13 -30.88 -33.35 16.34
N SER A 14 -32.14 -33.59 16.02
CA SER A 14 -32.70 -33.16 14.73
C SER A 14 -32.84 -31.63 14.62
N SER A 15 -33.13 -30.93 15.72
CA SER A 15 -33.16 -29.45 15.71
C SER A 15 -31.77 -28.85 15.66
N LEU A 16 -30.77 -29.45 16.32
CA LEU A 16 -29.36 -29.04 16.20
C LEU A 16 -28.75 -29.36 14.85
N MET A 17 -29.09 -30.50 14.24
CA MET A 17 -28.72 -30.84 12.87
C MET A 17 -29.41 -29.94 11.83
N ALA A 18 -30.68 -29.60 12.02
CA ALA A 18 -31.39 -28.66 11.19
C ALA A 18 -30.83 -27.23 11.31
N LEU A 19 -30.41 -26.81 12.52
CA LEU A 19 -29.66 -25.54 12.73
C LEU A 19 -28.24 -25.59 12.17
N ALA A 20 -27.57 -26.74 12.24
CA ALA A 20 -26.25 -26.95 11.62
C ALA A 20 -26.34 -27.03 10.10
N LEU A 21 -27.37 -27.69 9.55
CA LEU A 21 -27.64 -27.75 8.11
C LEU A 21 -28.18 -26.42 7.56
N ALA A 22 -28.92 -25.65 8.35
CA ALA A 22 -29.30 -24.28 7.99
C ALA A 22 -28.10 -23.29 8.04
N LYS A 23 -27.06 -23.60 8.81
CA LYS A 23 -25.77 -22.87 8.75
C LYS A 23 -24.83 -23.30 7.63
N THR A 24 -25.08 -24.46 6.99
CA THR A 24 -24.28 -24.95 5.86
C THR A 24 -24.94 -24.72 4.50
N ALA A 25 -26.18 -24.28 4.43
CA ALA A 25 -26.73 -23.57 3.29
C ALA A 25 -26.29 -22.10 3.43
N CYS A 26 -25.00 -21.82 3.28
CA CYS A 26 -24.55 -20.50 2.87
C CYS A 26 -25.15 -20.28 1.48
N ASP A 27 -26.29 -19.59 1.42
CA ASP A 27 -26.71 -18.90 0.21
C ASP A 27 -25.50 -18.08 -0.21
N ASP A 28 -24.95 -18.38 -1.36
CA ASP A 28 -23.90 -17.57 -1.99
C ASP A 28 -24.46 -16.14 -2.05
N PRO A 29 -23.82 -15.16 -1.40
CA PRO A 29 -24.41 -13.84 -1.30
C PRO A 29 -24.74 -13.32 -2.68
N SER A 30 -25.92 -12.76 -2.86
CA SER A 30 -26.34 -12.20 -4.14
C SER A 30 -25.25 -11.25 -4.66
N PRO A 31 -24.89 -11.32 -5.95
CA PRO A 31 -23.85 -10.47 -6.53
C PRO A 31 -24.11 -9.00 -6.26
N MET A 32 -23.15 -8.32 -5.64
CA MET A 32 -23.19 -6.87 -5.41
C MET A 32 -22.68 -6.12 -6.64
N LYS A 33 -23.17 -4.90 -6.84
CA LYS A 33 -22.60 -3.94 -7.77
C LYS A 33 -21.59 -3.07 -7.04
N ILE A 34 -20.33 -3.21 -7.40
CA ILE A 34 -19.20 -2.55 -6.74
C ILE A 34 -18.53 -1.58 -7.70
N ALA A 35 -18.39 -0.33 -7.29
CA ALA A 35 -17.55 0.64 -8.00
C ALA A 35 -16.24 0.84 -7.24
N ILE A 36 -15.12 0.69 -7.93
CA ILE A 36 -13.79 1.02 -7.41
C ILE A 36 -13.27 2.23 -8.17
N VAL A 37 -13.03 3.33 -7.46
CA VAL A 37 -12.46 4.55 -8.05
C VAL A 37 -10.96 4.52 -7.91
N ASN A 38 -10.23 4.75 -8.99
CA ASN A 38 -8.77 4.84 -8.95
C ASN A 38 -8.31 6.28 -8.75
N GLN A 39 -7.04 6.46 -8.40
CA GLN A 39 -6.45 7.79 -8.29
C GLN A 39 -6.34 8.48 -9.65
N PRO A 40 -6.50 9.83 -9.71
CA PRO A 40 -6.48 10.57 -10.98
C PRO A 40 -5.11 10.59 -11.67
N GLN A 41 -4.04 10.19 -10.99
CA GLN A 41 -2.68 10.14 -11.55
C GLN A 41 -2.40 8.82 -12.28
N ASP A 42 -3.11 7.75 -11.92
CA ASP A 42 -2.77 6.38 -12.29
C ASP A 42 -3.85 5.79 -13.20
N PRO A 43 -3.69 5.85 -14.53
CA PRO A 43 -4.60 5.21 -15.47
C PRO A 43 -4.53 3.69 -15.34
N ILE A 44 -5.68 3.03 -15.55
CA ILE A 44 -5.76 1.57 -15.60
C ILE A 44 -5.64 1.10 -17.05
N VAL A 45 -4.76 0.12 -17.27
CA VAL A 45 -4.59 -0.56 -18.55
C VAL A 45 -5.05 -2.01 -18.40
N ALA A 46 -6.07 -2.38 -19.17
CA ALA A 46 -6.64 -3.73 -19.10
C ALA A 46 -5.63 -4.79 -19.54
N GLY A 47 -5.48 -5.84 -18.76
CA GLY A 47 -4.58 -6.95 -19.07
C GLY A 47 -3.09 -6.66 -18.89
N GLU A 48 -2.72 -5.43 -18.58
CA GLU A 48 -1.34 -5.03 -18.32
C GLU A 48 -1.06 -4.81 -16.83
N GLU A 49 0.21 -4.66 -16.52
CA GLU A 49 0.68 -4.32 -15.18
C GLU A 49 0.36 -2.87 -14.85
N GLN A 50 -0.25 -2.68 -13.69
CA GLN A 50 -0.56 -1.34 -13.23
C GLN A 50 0.69 -0.64 -12.68
N ARG A 51 0.72 0.68 -12.85
CA ARG A 51 1.78 1.54 -12.32
C ARG A 51 1.23 2.36 -11.16
N GLY A 52 1.98 2.41 -10.06
CA GLY A 52 1.54 3.06 -8.84
C GLY A 52 0.91 2.09 -7.84
N SER A 53 1.31 2.20 -6.56
CA SER A 53 0.91 1.25 -5.51
C SER A 53 -0.61 1.17 -5.32
N VAL A 54 -1.31 2.31 -5.36
CA VAL A 54 -2.77 2.35 -5.21
C VAL A 54 -3.48 1.71 -6.39
N ALA A 55 -3.00 1.95 -7.62
CA ALA A 55 -3.56 1.32 -8.82
C ALA A 55 -3.37 -0.21 -8.80
N ILE A 56 -2.22 -0.69 -8.33
CA ILE A 56 -1.95 -2.12 -8.14
C ILE A 56 -2.96 -2.71 -7.15
N VAL A 57 -3.12 -2.09 -5.98
CA VAL A 57 -4.05 -2.56 -4.94
C VAL A 57 -5.48 -2.61 -5.48
N ASN A 58 -5.98 -1.51 -6.06
CA ASN A 58 -7.32 -1.42 -6.60
C ASN A 58 -7.58 -2.48 -7.68
N TRP A 59 -6.61 -2.69 -8.58
CA TRP A 59 -6.72 -3.65 -9.67
C TRP A 59 -6.70 -5.09 -9.17
N GLU A 60 -5.81 -5.41 -8.23
CA GLU A 60 -5.72 -6.76 -7.65
C GLU A 60 -6.98 -7.13 -6.85
N LEU A 61 -7.55 -6.18 -6.11
CA LEU A 61 -8.82 -6.37 -5.43
C LEU A 61 -9.99 -6.49 -6.43
N ALA A 62 -10.03 -5.62 -7.46
CA ALA A 62 -11.07 -5.67 -8.48
C ALA A 62 -11.12 -7.03 -9.20
N LYS A 63 -9.96 -7.61 -9.54
CA LYS A 63 -9.89 -8.92 -10.21
C LYS A 63 -10.56 -10.03 -9.40
N ARG A 64 -10.35 -10.06 -8.11
CA ARG A 64 -10.88 -11.09 -7.21
C ARG A 64 -12.34 -10.89 -6.87
N LEU A 65 -12.71 -9.65 -6.60
CA LEU A 65 -14.12 -9.30 -6.36
C LEU A 65 -15.00 -9.57 -7.59
N ALA A 66 -14.47 -9.38 -8.80
CA ALA A 66 -15.17 -9.64 -10.05
C ALA A 66 -15.42 -11.12 -10.36
N GLU A 67 -14.87 -12.04 -9.58
CA GLU A 67 -15.19 -13.47 -9.68
C GLU A 67 -16.60 -13.77 -9.15
N ARG A 68 -17.10 -12.94 -8.19
CA ARG A 68 -18.39 -13.14 -7.52
C ARG A 68 -19.35 -11.95 -7.62
N HIS A 69 -18.85 -10.78 -8.03
CA HIS A 69 -19.61 -9.53 -8.05
C HIS A 69 -19.52 -8.80 -9.39
N GLU A 70 -20.43 -7.86 -9.63
CA GLU A 70 -20.37 -6.93 -10.75
C GLU A 70 -19.42 -5.77 -10.38
N VAL A 71 -18.21 -5.74 -10.95
CA VAL A 71 -17.20 -4.73 -10.61
C VAL A 71 -17.01 -3.74 -11.75
N THR A 72 -17.13 -2.45 -11.44
CA THR A 72 -16.76 -1.35 -12.32
C THR A 72 -15.59 -0.58 -11.75
N VAL A 73 -14.51 -0.42 -12.52
CA VAL A 73 -13.36 0.39 -12.15
C VAL A 73 -13.42 1.74 -12.87
N TYR A 74 -13.47 2.81 -12.10
CA TYR A 74 -13.37 4.18 -12.61
C TYR A 74 -11.92 4.65 -12.57
N ALA A 75 -11.40 5.12 -13.72
CA ALA A 75 -10.01 5.51 -13.85
C ALA A 75 -9.84 6.76 -14.74
N PRO A 76 -8.72 7.49 -14.64
CA PRO A 76 -8.40 8.56 -15.58
C PRO A 76 -8.16 7.98 -16.96
N ARG A 77 -8.59 8.70 -17.99
CA ARG A 77 -8.38 8.34 -19.39
C ARG A 77 -7.01 8.78 -19.87
N ALA A 78 -6.18 7.85 -20.28
CA ALA A 78 -4.94 8.15 -20.97
C ALA A 78 -5.17 8.34 -22.49
N PRO A 79 -4.26 9.03 -23.20
CA PRO A 79 -4.33 9.14 -24.66
C PRO A 79 -4.43 7.76 -25.33
N GLY A 80 -5.32 7.66 -26.31
CA GLY A 80 -5.56 6.41 -27.05
C GLY A 80 -6.48 5.39 -26.37
N GLN A 81 -6.86 5.58 -25.10
CA GLN A 81 -7.78 4.66 -24.43
C GLN A 81 -9.25 4.95 -24.78
N ALA A 82 -10.07 3.89 -24.86
CA ALA A 82 -11.53 4.02 -24.98
C ALA A 82 -12.15 4.56 -23.68
N ARG A 83 -13.34 5.19 -23.78
CA ARG A 83 -14.09 5.65 -22.59
C ARG A 83 -14.57 4.50 -21.72
N SER A 84 -15.01 3.41 -22.33
CA SER A 84 -15.44 2.20 -21.66
C SER A 84 -14.76 1.00 -22.32
N GLU A 85 -14.39 0.04 -21.51
CA GLU A 85 -13.75 -1.22 -21.93
C GLU A 85 -14.15 -2.31 -20.96
N ARG A 86 -14.36 -3.52 -21.47
CA ARG A 86 -14.60 -4.70 -20.62
C ARG A 86 -13.40 -5.63 -20.68
N TRP A 87 -12.87 -5.95 -19.53
CA TRP A 87 -11.81 -6.93 -19.37
C TRP A 87 -12.29 -8.05 -18.44
N LYS A 88 -12.48 -9.26 -19.00
CA LYS A 88 -13.13 -10.36 -18.26
C LYS A 88 -14.48 -9.91 -17.67
N ASN A 89 -14.63 -10.00 -16.35
CA ASN A 89 -15.83 -9.61 -15.61
C ASN A 89 -15.78 -8.18 -15.06
N ILE A 90 -14.73 -7.41 -15.39
CA ILE A 90 -14.56 -6.02 -14.94
C ILE A 90 -14.95 -5.05 -16.04
N GLU A 91 -15.84 -4.12 -15.74
CA GLU A 91 -16.07 -2.95 -16.57
C GLU A 91 -15.09 -1.83 -16.16
N ILE A 92 -14.37 -1.26 -17.13
CA ILE A 92 -13.48 -0.13 -16.90
C ILE A 92 -14.10 1.11 -17.54
N ARG A 93 -14.42 2.12 -16.74
CA ARG A 93 -14.95 3.40 -17.19
C ARG A 93 -13.91 4.49 -16.98
N ARG A 94 -13.55 5.18 -18.05
CA ARG A 94 -12.48 6.19 -18.03
C ARG A 94 -13.04 7.57 -18.21
N VAL A 95 -12.66 8.47 -17.30
CA VAL A 95 -13.05 9.90 -17.32
C VAL A 95 -11.88 10.72 -17.85
N SER A 96 -12.22 11.67 -18.72
CA SER A 96 -11.26 12.65 -19.23
C SER A 96 -11.36 13.93 -18.42
N PHE A 97 -10.23 14.47 -18.00
CA PHE A 97 -10.17 15.77 -17.32
C PHE A 97 -8.96 16.57 -17.83
N VAL A 98 -9.07 17.89 -17.71
CA VAL A 98 -8.05 18.80 -18.22
C VAL A 98 -6.96 18.99 -17.18
N ALA A 99 -5.71 18.85 -17.62
CA ALA A 99 -4.53 19.49 -17.07
C ALA A 99 -3.88 18.86 -15.82
N LYS A 100 -3.15 17.75 -16.01
CA LYS A 100 -2.04 17.38 -15.09
C LYS A 100 -1.11 18.55 -14.79
N LEU A 101 -0.87 19.43 -15.78
CA LEU A 101 -0.03 20.62 -15.66
C LEU A 101 -0.63 21.68 -14.71
N PHE A 102 -1.95 21.88 -14.73
CA PHE A 102 -2.63 22.78 -13.81
C PHE A 102 -2.46 22.32 -12.35
N HIS A 103 -2.75 21.05 -12.07
CA HIS A 103 -2.61 20.50 -10.72
C HIS A 103 -1.18 20.50 -10.23
N LYS A 104 -0.21 20.25 -11.11
CA LYS A 104 1.23 20.39 -10.77
C LYS A 104 1.59 21.84 -10.43
N ALA A 105 1.10 22.80 -11.20
CA ALA A 105 1.32 24.23 -10.91
C ALA A 105 0.65 24.66 -9.60
N MET A 106 -0.59 24.21 -9.36
CA MET A 106 -1.32 24.51 -8.13
C MET A 106 -0.67 23.88 -6.89
N GLN A 107 -0.14 22.68 -7.00
CA GLN A 107 0.61 22.04 -5.91
C GLN A 107 1.88 22.82 -5.56
N LEU A 108 2.58 23.33 -6.57
CA LEU A 108 3.75 24.19 -6.39
C LEU A 108 3.40 25.54 -5.74
N LEU A 109 2.28 26.12 -6.14
CA LEU A 109 1.80 27.39 -5.59
C LEU A 109 1.31 27.25 -4.15
N ALA A 110 0.53 26.22 -3.87
CA ALA A 110 0.02 25.93 -2.53
C ALA A 110 1.16 25.67 -1.53
N GLY A 111 2.17 24.92 -1.92
CA GLY A 111 3.38 24.72 -1.12
C GLY A 111 4.11 26.03 -0.79
N ARG A 112 4.13 26.99 -1.74
CA ARG A 112 4.71 28.33 -1.48
C ARG A 112 3.91 29.16 -0.50
N LEU A 113 2.59 29.02 -0.49
CA LEU A 113 1.69 29.81 0.36
C LEU A 113 1.50 29.19 1.74
N GLY A 114 2.10 28.01 1.99
CA GLY A 114 1.91 27.28 3.26
C GLY A 114 0.44 26.93 3.51
N SER A 115 -0.31 26.62 2.43
CA SER A 115 -1.75 26.36 2.53
C SER A 115 -2.06 25.17 3.45
N GLN A 116 -2.96 25.39 4.39
CA GLN A 116 -3.55 24.34 5.22
C GLN A 116 -5.04 24.22 4.85
N PRO A 117 -5.54 23.03 4.48
CA PRO A 117 -4.81 21.77 4.27
C PRO A 117 -3.91 21.82 3.03
N PRO A 118 -2.96 20.87 2.90
CA PRO A 118 -2.16 20.71 1.68
C PRO A 118 -3.02 20.58 0.44
N TYR A 119 -2.54 21.02 -0.72
CA TYR A 119 -3.32 21.01 -1.96
C TYR A 119 -3.91 19.64 -2.31
N ILE A 120 -3.20 18.56 -2.02
CA ILE A 120 -3.67 17.18 -2.23
C ILE A 120 -4.97 16.86 -1.47
N ASN A 121 -5.21 17.51 -0.35
CA ASN A 121 -6.40 17.35 0.50
C ASN A 121 -7.42 18.50 0.30
N SER A 122 -7.14 19.42 -0.63
CA SER A 122 -8.06 20.51 -0.92
C SER A 122 -9.23 20.04 -1.81
N PRO A 123 -10.43 20.66 -1.71
CA PRO A 123 -11.56 20.38 -2.60
C PRO A 123 -11.27 20.68 -4.08
N LEU A 124 -10.18 21.39 -4.41
CA LEU A 124 -9.80 21.72 -5.79
C LEU A 124 -8.89 20.62 -6.42
N TYR A 125 -8.33 19.71 -5.58
CA TYR A 125 -7.44 18.68 -6.08
C TYR A 125 -8.16 17.69 -6.98
N TYR A 126 -7.90 17.74 -8.27
CA TYR A 126 -8.56 16.92 -9.29
C TYR A 126 -10.10 16.89 -9.20
N ARG A 127 -10.71 17.99 -8.76
CA ARG A 127 -12.16 18.12 -8.57
C ARG A 127 -12.96 17.67 -9.78
N GLU A 128 -12.55 18.07 -10.97
CA GLU A 128 -13.22 17.69 -12.22
C GLU A 128 -13.33 16.17 -12.38
N TYR A 129 -12.23 15.44 -12.11
CA TYR A 129 -12.22 13.98 -12.18
C TYR A 129 -13.29 13.37 -11.26
N PHE A 130 -13.27 13.73 -9.98
CA PHE A 130 -14.18 13.15 -8.99
C PHE A 130 -15.64 13.51 -9.24
N LEU A 131 -15.93 14.73 -9.70
CA LEU A 131 -17.29 15.14 -10.06
C LEU A 131 -17.80 14.42 -11.31
N GLN A 132 -16.95 14.16 -12.30
CA GLN A 132 -17.33 13.35 -13.47
C GLN A 132 -17.60 11.90 -13.05
N VAL A 133 -16.76 11.29 -12.18
CA VAL A 133 -17.03 9.96 -11.62
C VAL A 133 -18.37 9.95 -10.87
N ALA A 134 -18.65 10.95 -10.04
CA ALA A 134 -19.92 11.07 -9.33
C ALA A 134 -21.12 11.21 -10.30
N SER A 135 -20.95 11.88 -11.44
CA SER A 135 -21.97 11.98 -12.49
C SER A 135 -22.24 10.65 -13.18
N GLU A 136 -21.19 9.90 -13.51
CA GLU A 136 -21.32 8.55 -14.08
C GLU A 136 -22.01 7.58 -13.12
N LEU A 137 -21.69 7.66 -11.82
CA LEU A 137 -22.29 6.85 -10.78
C LEU A 137 -23.78 7.12 -10.57
N ARG A 138 -24.28 8.35 -10.81
CA ARG A 138 -25.73 8.64 -10.82
C ARG A 138 -26.46 7.88 -11.92
N ALA A 139 -25.84 7.74 -13.09
CA ALA A 139 -26.40 7.00 -14.21
C ALA A 139 -26.29 5.48 -14.04
N HIS A 140 -25.34 5.03 -13.25
CA HIS A 140 -25.01 3.62 -13.02
C HIS A 140 -24.90 3.32 -11.51
N PRO A 141 -26.04 3.24 -10.79
CA PRO A 141 -26.06 3.05 -9.34
C PRO A 141 -25.40 1.73 -8.93
N VAL A 142 -24.69 1.76 -7.80
CA VAL A 142 -23.99 0.62 -7.22
C VAL A 142 -24.41 0.41 -5.76
N ASP A 143 -24.14 -0.78 -5.24
CA ASP A 143 -24.38 -1.09 -3.83
C ASP A 143 -23.25 -0.57 -2.95
N VAL A 144 -22.01 -0.67 -3.45
CA VAL A 144 -20.80 -0.24 -2.74
C VAL A 144 -19.95 0.65 -3.64
N LEU A 145 -19.55 1.80 -3.11
CA LEU A 145 -18.50 2.64 -3.68
C LEU A 145 -17.25 2.55 -2.83
N HIS A 146 -16.16 2.11 -3.42
CA HIS A 146 -14.84 2.05 -2.83
C HIS A 146 -13.92 3.06 -3.50
N PHE A 147 -13.31 3.97 -2.74
CA PHE A 147 -12.41 4.98 -3.29
C PHE A 147 -11.22 5.26 -2.37
N PRO A 148 -10.03 5.59 -2.93
CA PRO A 148 -8.83 5.78 -2.15
C PRO A 148 -8.69 7.23 -1.65
N GLN A 149 -8.23 7.43 -0.44
CA GLN A 149 -7.63 8.62 0.18
C GLN A 149 -8.39 9.95 0.08
N GLN A 150 -9.03 10.31 -1.03
CA GLN A 150 -9.59 11.65 -1.30
C GLN A 150 -10.91 11.90 -0.57
N LEU A 151 -10.84 11.89 0.77
CA LEU A 151 -11.98 12.03 1.68
C LEU A 151 -12.81 13.31 1.43
N GLN A 152 -12.20 14.38 0.91
CA GLN A 152 -12.86 15.65 0.57
C GLN A 152 -13.99 15.50 -0.46
N PHE A 153 -14.10 14.38 -1.18
CA PHE A 153 -15.17 14.10 -2.13
C PHE A 153 -16.25 13.15 -1.60
N ALA A 154 -16.16 12.71 -0.35
CA ALA A 154 -17.13 11.80 0.28
C ALA A 154 -18.57 12.35 0.20
N ALA A 155 -18.77 13.64 0.49
CA ALA A 155 -20.09 14.28 0.41
C ALA A 155 -20.64 14.36 -1.03
N ASP A 156 -19.78 14.54 -2.03
CA ASP A 156 -20.18 14.56 -3.44
C ASP A 156 -20.65 13.16 -3.89
N PHE A 157 -19.94 12.10 -3.47
CA PHE A 157 -20.34 10.73 -3.72
C PHE A 157 -21.63 10.35 -2.98
N LYS A 158 -21.76 10.73 -1.70
CA LYS A 158 -22.98 10.43 -0.93
C LYS A 158 -24.21 11.10 -1.54
N ARG A 159 -24.08 12.34 -2.02
CA ARG A 159 -25.16 13.04 -2.77
C ARG A 159 -25.47 12.37 -4.12
N ALA A 160 -24.45 11.87 -4.82
CA ALA A 160 -24.64 11.18 -6.10
C ALA A 160 -25.36 9.84 -5.90
N MET A 161 -25.08 9.15 -4.81
CA MET A 161 -25.56 7.79 -4.49
C MET A 161 -26.01 7.67 -3.04
N PRO A 162 -27.16 8.23 -2.64
CA PRO A 162 -27.61 8.26 -1.24
C PRO A 162 -27.78 6.87 -0.62
N ARG A 163 -28.04 5.84 -1.45
CA ARG A 163 -28.30 4.46 -1.01
C ARG A 163 -27.07 3.58 -1.00
N ALA A 164 -26.04 3.94 -1.73
CA ALA A 164 -24.79 3.18 -1.78
C ALA A 164 -24.02 3.26 -0.45
N LYS A 165 -23.31 2.20 -0.12
CA LYS A 165 -22.34 2.18 0.97
C LYS A 165 -21.03 2.77 0.50
N ILE A 166 -20.55 3.77 1.21
CA ILE A 166 -19.34 4.52 0.85
C ILE A 166 -18.17 3.99 1.70
N VAL A 167 -17.19 3.40 1.06
CA VAL A 167 -15.99 2.84 1.70
C VAL A 167 -14.76 3.63 1.27
N LEU A 168 -14.08 4.23 2.24
CA LEU A 168 -12.82 4.94 2.06
C LEU A 168 -11.65 3.99 2.30
N HIS A 169 -10.71 3.89 1.35
CA HIS A 169 -9.49 3.09 1.51
C HIS A 169 -8.27 3.99 1.74
N MET A 170 -7.72 3.93 2.94
CA MET A 170 -6.54 4.71 3.33
C MET A 170 -5.27 3.91 3.09
N HIS A 171 -4.44 4.40 2.18
CA HIS A 171 -3.14 3.82 1.85
C HIS A 171 -1.98 4.50 2.60
N GLN A 172 -2.26 5.59 3.30
CA GLN A 172 -1.31 6.35 4.10
C GLN A 172 -1.95 6.78 5.42
N ASP A 173 -1.15 7.33 6.33
CA ASP A 173 -1.55 7.72 7.69
C ASP A 173 -2.16 9.15 7.76
N GLU A 174 -2.80 9.61 6.70
CA GLU A 174 -3.33 10.99 6.59
C GLU A 174 -4.43 11.28 7.63
N LEU A 175 -5.23 10.27 8.00
CA LEU A 175 -6.28 10.45 9.02
C LEU A 175 -5.71 10.82 10.38
N ALA A 176 -4.49 10.39 10.69
CA ALA A 176 -3.84 10.76 11.94
C ALA A 176 -3.12 12.13 11.88
N GLN A 177 -2.89 12.67 10.69
CA GLN A 177 -2.00 13.82 10.46
C GLN A 177 -2.73 15.11 10.08
N LEU A 178 -3.87 15.01 9.39
CA LEU A 178 -4.63 16.16 8.92
C LEU A 178 -5.48 16.80 10.03
N ASP A 179 -6.02 17.98 9.75
CA ASP A 179 -6.91 18.72 10.66
C ASP A 179 -8.12 17.88 11.10
N TYR A 180 -8.36 17.83 12.41
CA TYR A 180 -9.38 16.97 13.00
C TYR A 180 -10.81 17.36 12.60
N ASP A 181 -11.15 18.65 12.69
CA ASP A 181 -12.52 19.11 12.44
C ASP A 181 -12.90 18.96 10.98
N LEU A 182 -11.93 19.22 10.08
CA LEU A 182 -12.09 18.98 8.65
C LEU A 182 -12.38 17.50 8.38
N LEU A 183 -11.55 16.60 8.89
CA LEU A 183 -11.71 15.17 8.66
C LEU A 183 -13.01 14.62 9.28
N ARG A 184 -13.34 15.04 10.49
CA ARG A 184 -14.57 14.62 11.19
C ARG A 184 -15.82 14.95 10.38
N SER A 185 -15.88 16.17 9.81
CA SER A 185 -17.00 16.59 8.97
C SER A 185 -17.13 15.76 7.69
N GLN A 186 -16.02 15.31 7.13
CA GLN A 186 -15.98 14.51 5.91
C GLN A 186 -16.28 13.03 6.19
N LEU A 187 -15.78 12.48 7.30
CA LEU A 187 -16.03 11.10 7.75
C LEU A 187 -17.51 10.82 8.01
N ALA A 188 -18.31 11.82 8.36
CA ALA A 188 -19.76 11.70 8.51
C ALA A 188 -20.48 11.19 7.24
N ASN A 189 -19.84 11.24 6.07
CA ASN A 189 -20.36 10.75 4.79
C ASN A 189 -19.83 9.36 4.40
N ILE A 190 -19.04 8.72 5.27
CA ILE A 190 -18.39 7.44 5.05
C ILE A 190 -19.10 6.37 5.87
N ASP A 191 -19.45 5.24 5.26
CA ASP A 191 -20.06 4.10 5.96
C ASP A 191 -18.99 3.18 6.58
N SER A 192 -17.79 3.11 5.96
CA SER A 192 -16.63 2.35 6.51
C SER A 192 -15.30 2.91 5.98
N VAL A 193 -14.27 2.80 6.80
CA VAL A 193 -12.88 3.08 6.43
C VAL A 193 -12.12 1.77 6.45
N VAL A 194 -11.38 1.47 5.39
CA VAL A 194 -10.40 0.39 5.37
C VAL A 194 -9.00 0.97 5.28
N THR A 195 -8.06 0.35 5.95
CA THR A 195 -6.66 0.78 6.01
C THR A 195 -5.74 -0.39 5.71
N VAL A 196 -4.51 -0.11 5.31
CA VAL A 196 -3.58 -1.13 4.81
C VAL A 196 -2.78 -1.87 5.91
N SER A 197 -2.88 -1.43 7.18
CA SER A 197 -2.16 -2.04 8.30
C SER A 197 -2.83 -1.73 9.64
N ASP A 198 -2.54 -2.51 10.67
CA ASP A 198 -3.01 -2.23 12.03
C ASP A 198 -2.41 -0.93 12.56
N PHE A 199 -1.17 -0.62 12.20
CA PHE A 199 -0.55 0.67 12.51
C PHE A 199 -1.41 1.86 12.07
N VAL A 200 -1.89 1.87 10.82
CA VAL A 200 -2.75 2.96 10.30
C VAL A 200 -4.13 2.91 10.94
N THR A 201 -4.68 1.71 11.14
CA THR A 201 -5.98 1.49 11.81
C THR A 201 -5.99 2.07 13.22
N ASP A 202 -5.02 1.71 14.04
CA ASP A 202 -4.97 2.08 15.46
C ASP A 202 -4.81 3.58 15.63
N ARG A 203 -3.99 4.21 14.79
CA ARG A 203 -3.84 5.67 14.79
C ARG A 203 -5.13 6.38 14.36
N ALA A 204 -5.82 5.86 13.34
CA ALA A 204 -7.11 6.41 12.92
C ALA A 204 -8.19 6.21 13.99
N ARG A 205 -8.26 5.03 14.62
CA ARG A 205 -9.21 4.73 15.73
C ARG A 205 -8.94 5.58 16.97
N ALA A 206 -7.69 5.76 17.33
CA ALA A 206 -7.30 6.61 18.46
C ALA A 206 -7.72 8.07 18.24
N ARG A 207 -7.63 8.54 16.99
CA ARG A 207 -8.01 9.92 16.65
C ARG A 207 -9.51 10.12 16.49
N PHE A 208 -10.24 9.12 15.99
CA PHE A 208 -11.69 9.14 15.74
C PHE A 208 -12.38 7.98 16.47
N PRO A 209 -12.43 7.99 17.81
CA PRO A 209 -13.01 6.88 18.57
C PRO A 209 -14.50 6.67 18.27
N GLU A 210 -15.22 7.72 17.87
CA GLU A 210 -16.62 7.64 17.44
C GLU A 210 -16.82 6.85 16.15
N HIS A 211 -15.79 6.72 15.31
CA HIS A 211 -15.77 5.94 14.07
C HIS A 211 -15.02 4.61 14.21
N ALA A 212 -14.45 4.31 15.37
CA ALA A 212 -13.55 3.17 15.56
C ALA A 212 -14.13 1.82 15.10
N ALA A 213 -15.42 1.59 15.32
CA ALA A 213 -16.09 0.37 14.89
C ALA A 213 -16.23 0.22 13.37
N ALA A 214 -16.16 1.33 12.62
CA ALA A 214 -16.25 1.37 11.16
C ALA A 214 -14.89 1.39 10.48
N ILE A 215 -13.77 1.35 11.22
CA ILE A 215 -12.41 1.35 10.68
C ILE A 215 -11.85 -0.07 10.76
N HIS A 216 -11.45 -0.64 9.62
CA HIS A 216 -11.00 -2.03 9.50
C HIS A 216 -9.63 -2.13 8.83
N THR A 217 -8.80 -3.06 9.29
CA THR A 217 -7.53 -3.38 8.65
C THR A 217 -7.73 -4.37 7.51
N ILE A 218 -7.37 -3.96 6.30
CA ILE A 218 -7.29 -4.81 5.10
C ILE A 218 -5.88 -4.68 4.53
N GLY A 219 -4.96 -5.51 5.01
CA GLY A 219 -3.59 -5.51 4.52
C GLY A 219 -3.51 -5.75 3.01
N ASN A 220 -2.55 -5.13 2.35
CA ASN A 220 -2.29 -5.40 0.94
C ASN A 220 -1.80 -6.84 0.75
N GLY A 221 -2.01 -7.37 -0.46
CA GLY A 221 -1.51 -8.68 -0.84
C GLY A 221 -0.24 -8.63 -1.68
N VAL A 222 0.26 -9.80 -1.99
CA VAL A 222 1.27 -10.05 -3.01
C VAL A 222 0.85 -11.23 -3.87
N ASP A 223 1.24 -11.24 -5.14
CA ASP A 223 1.01 -12.36 -6.04
C ASP A 223 2.09 -13.43 -5.83
N VAL A 224 1.84 -14.37 -4.92
CA VAL A 224 2.76 -15.46 -4.59
C VAL A 224 2.98 -16.44 -5.75
N GLY A 225 2.09 -16.43 -6.76
CA GLY A 225 2.26 -17.21 -7.98
C GLY A 225 3.29 -16.61 -8.94
N ARG A 226 3.41 -15.28 -8.94
CA ARG A 226 4.39 -14.55 -9.77
C ARG A 226 5.71 -14.33 -9.05
N PHE A 227 5.67 -13.87 -7.79
CA PHE A 227 6.86 -13.70 -6.95
C PHE A 227 7.22 -15.06 -6.36
N GLN A 228 8.21 -15.72 -6.96
CA GLN A 228 8.64 -17.06 -6.56
C GLN A 228 10.14 -17.09 -6.26
N PRO A 229 10.57 -17.93 -5.31
CA PRO A 229 11.99 -18.20 -5.09
C PRO A 229 12.66 -18.70 -6.37
N ALA A 230 13.89 -18.25 -6.63
CA ALA A 230 14.68 -18.84 -7.71
C ALA A 230 14.95 -20.31 -7.41
N HIS A 231 14.86 -21.17 -8.44
CA HIS A 231 15.44 -22.50 -8.35
C HIS A 231 16.95 -22.35 -8.15
N GLN A 232 17.41 -22.67 -6.94
CA GLN A 232 18.82 -22.54 -6.59
C GLN A 232 19.68 -23.45 -7.47
N GLN A 233 20.29 -22.85 -8.50
CA GLN A 233 21.38 -23.46 -9.25
C GLN A 233 22.62 -22.55 -9.08
N SER A 234 23.36 -22.70 -8.00
CA SER A 234 24.77 -22.28 -8.03
C SER A 234 25.56 -22.93 -6.90
N ASN A 235 26.35 -23.93 -7.27
CA ASN A 235 27.44 -24.49 -6.47
C ASN A 235 28.74 -23.70 -6.68
N GLY A 236 28.69 -22.39 -6.80
CA GLY A 236 29.87 -21.54 -7.04
C GLY A 236 29.96 -20.36 -6.09
N ALA A 237 31.15 -19.82 -5.89
CA ALA A 237 31.38 -18.57 -5.17
C ALA A 237 30.74 -17.43 -5.96
N ARG A 238 29.51 -17.00 -5.59
CA ARG A 238 28.83 -15.84 -6.15
C ARG A 238 28.84 -14.68 -5.15
N ARG A 239 28.71 -13.48 -5.68
CA ARG A 239 28.50 -12.30 -4.81
C ARG A 239 27.16 -12.36 -4.10
N MET A 240 27.16 -11.87 -2.87
CA MET A 240 25.96 -11.64 -2.08
C MET A 240 25.22 -10.41 -2.58
N ARG A 241 23.96 -10.54 -2.89
CA ARG A 241 23.14 -9.51 -3.53
C ARG A 241 22.17 -8.90 -2.55
N LEU A 242 22.46 -7.70 -2.13
CA LEU A 242 21.52 -6.85 -1.40
C LEU A 242 20.61 -6.13 -2.39
N LEU A 243 19.33 -6.02 -2.05
CA LEU A 243 18.32 -5.37 -2.87
C LEU A 243 17.63 -4.28 -2.07
N PHE A 244 17.44 -3.13 -2.67
CA PHE A 244 16.52 -2.09 -2.23
C PHE A 244 15.50 -1.84 -3.35
N VAL A 245 14.21 -1.79 -3.00
CA VAL A 245 13.13 -1.50 -3.94
C VAL A 245 12.28 -0.36 -3.39
N GLY A 246 12.15 0.71 -4.17
CA GLY A 246 11.36 1.88 -3.80
C GLY A 246 11.89 3.16 -4.43
N ARG A 247 11.23 4.28 -4.14
CA ARG A 247 11.76 5.59 -4.54
C ARG A 247 13.11 5.82 -3.86
N ILE A 248 14.12 6.17 -4.63
CA ILE A 248 15.45 6.50 -4.11
C ILE A 248 15.39 7.95 -3.61
N SER A 249 15.06 8.11 -2.33
CA SER A 249 14.78 9.39 -1.67
C SER A 249 15.22 9.39 -0.20
N PRO A 250 15.41 10.57 0.41
CA PRO A 250 15.83 10.66 1.80
C PRO A 250 14.85 10.01 2.78
N ASP A 251 13.54 10.18 2.57
CA ASP A 251 12.49 9.59 3.41
C ASP A 251 12.53 8.05 3.43
N LYS A 252 13.06 7.43 2.39
CA LYS A 252 13.28 5.98 2.32
C LYS A 252 14.64 5.55 2.91
N GLY A 253 15.39 6.46 3.49
CA GLY A 253 16.65 6.15 4.20
C GLY A 253 17.78 5.64 3.32
N VAL A 254 17.72 5.85 1.98
CA VAL A 254 18.73 5.30 1.06
C VAL A 254 20.14 5.81 1.39
N HIS A 255 20.27 7.04 1.90
CA HIS A 255 21.56 7.56 2.35
C HIS A 255 22.13 6.83 3.58
N LEU A 256 21.27 6.31 4.47
CA LEU A 256 21.69 5.45 5.59
C LEU A 256 22.15 4.08 5.07
N LEU A 257 21.42 3.54 4.09
CA LEU A 257 21.81 2.29 3.43
C LEU A 257 23.17 2.40 2.73
N MET A 258 23.40 3.50 2.02
CA MET A 258 24.70 3.71 1.33
C MET A 258 25.86 3.75 2.32
N GLU A 259 25.69 4.42 3.46
CA GLU A 259 26.70 4.48 4.51
C GLU A 259 26.92 3.12 5.17
N ALA A 260 25.86 2.41 5.54
CA ALA A 260 25.95 1.06 6.11
C ALA A 260 26.60 0.07 5.12
N PHE A 261 26.17 0.15 3.84
CA PHE A 261 26.76 -0.68 2.78
C PHE A 261 28.26 -0.42 2.59
N ASP A 262 28.70 0.85 2.56
CA ASP A 262 30.13 1.18 2.42
C ASP A 262 30.96 0.56 3.54
N ARG A 263 30.48 0.60 4.78
CA ARG A 263 31.15 0.00 5.93
C ARG A 263 31.26 -1.53 5.79
N VAL A 264 30.17 -2.21 5.42
CA VAL A 264 30.15 -3.66 5.19
C VAL A 264 31.00 -4.06 3.97
N ALA A 265 30.88 -3.32 2.88
CA ALA A 265 31.54 -3.62 1.63
C ALA A 265 33.07 -3.49 1.70
N ARG A 266 33.61 -2.69 2.61
CA ARG A 266 35.06 -2.64 2.85
C ARG A 266 35.59 -3.94 3.49
N GLU A 267 34.76 -4.60 4.30
CA GLU A 267 35.09 -5.84 4.99
C GLU A 267 34.79 -7.08 4.12
N ARG A 268 33.77 -6.96 3.26
CA ARG A 268 33.21 -8.03 2.44
C ARG A 268 33.24 -7.66 0.95
N PRO A 269 34.30 -8.02 0.23
CA PRO A 269 34.43 -7.70 -1.21
C PRO A 269 33.45 -8.47 -2.10
N ASP A 270 32.81 -9.51 -1.56
CA ASP A 270 31.83 -10.36 -2.22
C ASP A 270 30.39 -9.83 -2.14
N VAL A 271 30.14 -8.64 -1.57
CA VAL A 271 28.79 -8.06 -1.43
C VAL A 271 28.56 -6.98 -2.49
N GLU A 272 27.38 -6.97 -3.10
CA GLU A 272 26.90 -5.94 -4.02
C GLU A 272 25.50 -5.45 -3.64
N LEU A 273 25.15 -4.21 -4.02
CA LEU A 273 23.87 -3.58 -3.71
C LEU A 273 23.19 -3.12 -5.01
N THR A 274 21.95 -3.56 -5.21
CA THR A 274 21.09 -3.11 -6.31
C THR A 274 19.99 -2.22 -5.76
N LEU A 275 19.87 -0.99 -6.33
CA LEU A 275 18.85 0.00 -6.00
C LEU A 275 17.85 0.10 -7.15
N VAL A 276 16.60 -0.34 -6.91
CA VAL A 276 15.52 -0.31 -7.89
C VAL A 276 14.57 0.82 -7.57
N GLY A 277 14.35 1.71 -8.53
CA GLY A 277 13.42 2.82 -8.44
C GLY A 277 13.99 4.13 -8.98
N LYS A 278 13.11 5.12 -9.11
CA LYS A 278 13.53 6.45 -9.56
C LYS A 278 14.17 7.23 -8.41
N VAL A 279 15.25 7.94 -8.71
CA VAL A 279 15.74 9.01 -7.85
C VAL A 279 14.73 10.15 -7.92
N GLY A 280 14.17 10.53 -6.79
CA GLY A 280 13.16 11.58 -6.71
C GLY A 280 12.78 11.89 -5.28
N MET A 281 12.32 13.11 -5.03
CA MET A 281 11.94 13.58 -3.71
C MET A 281 10.45 13.93 -3.72
N LEU A 282 9.76 13.64 -2.60
CA LEU A 282 8.44 14.22 -2.36
C LEU A 282 8.60 15.72 -2.06
N PRO A 283 7.57 16.55 -2.30
CA PRO A 283 7.55 17.91 -1.79
C PRO A 283 7.73 17.92 -0.27
N PHE A 284 8.55 18.85 0.24
CA PHE A 284 8.85 18.89 1.68
C PHE A 284 7.60 19.13 2.53
N ASP A 285 6.65 19.91 2.02
CA ASP A 285 5.37 20.17 2.72
C ASP A 285 4.57 18.88 2.94
N LEU A 286 4.60 17.95 1.97
CA LEU A 286 3.96 16.64 2.14
C LEU A 286 4.73 15.77 3.15
N VAL A 287 6.05 15.78 3.08
CA VAL A 287 6.88 15.04 4.05
C VAL A 287 6.69 15.59 5.46
N SER A 288 6.68 16.93 5.60
CA SER A 288 6.43 17.60 6.88
C SER A 288 5.05 17.29 7.46
N LEU A 289 4.04 17.19 6.58
CA LEU A 289 2.69 16.79 7.00
C LEU A 289 2.67 15.37 7.55
N LEU A 290 3.25 14.44 6.80
CA LEU A 290 3.24 13.00 7.15
C LEU A 290 4.15 12.65 8.34
N LEU A 291 5.02 13.59 8.76
CA LEU A 291 5.94 13.46 9.89
C LEU A 291 5.75 14.56 10.94
N ASN A 292 4.59 15.24 10.96
CA ASN A 292 4.38 16.38 11.86
C ASN A 292 4.46 16.02 13.35
N ASP A 293 4.25 14.75 13.69
CA ASP A 293 4.37 14.17 15.03
C ASP A 293 5.69 13.38 15.25
N ASP A 294 6.69 13.57 14.36
CA ASP A 294 7.97 12.86 14.39
C ASP A 294 9.14 13.84 14.11
N ALA A 295 9.47 14.62 15.11
CA ALA A 295 10.46 15.70 15.00
C ALA A 295 11.84 15.17 14.59
N ASP A 296 12.28 14.03 15.14
CA ASP A 296 13.60 13.46 14.85
C ASP A 296 13.70 13.03 13.37
N ALA A 297 12.66 12.38 12.85
CA ALA A 297 12.60 12.03 11.44
C ALA A 297 12.60 13.28 10.54
N LEU A 298 11.79 14.29 10.89
CA LEU A 298 11.70 15.52 10.12
C LEU A 298 13.02 16.28 10.10
N ASP A 299 13.69 16.40 11.25
CA ASP A 299 14.98 17.10 11.38
C ASP A 299 16.10 16.38 10.62
N SER A 300 16.08 15.03 10.61
CA SER A 300 17.03 14.24 9.82
C SER A 300 16.88 14.44 8.31
N LEU A 301 15.68 14.79 7.85
CA LEU A 301 15.37 14.98 6.44
C LEU A 301 15.61 16.41 5.94
N ARG A 302 15.51 17.43 6.82
CA ARG A 302 15.70 18.85 6.45
C ARG A 302 16.94 19.14 5.60
N PRO A 303 18.14 18.58 5.87
CA PRO A 303 19.34 18.87 5.08
C PRO A 303 19.23 18.54 3.60
N PHE A 304 18.36 17.58 3.24
CA PHE A 304 18.19 17.17 1.84
C PHE A 304 17.28 18.11 1.05
N TYR A 305 16.36 18.84 1.71
CA TYR A 305 15.37 19.68 1.05
C TYR A 305 15.79 21.13 0.86
N GLY A 306 16.87 21.57 1.53
CA GLY A 306 17.34 22.96 1.51
C GLY A 306 16.48 23.87 2.39
N HIS A 307 16.92 25.15 2.52
CA HIS A 307 16.27 26.09 3.44
C HIS A 307 15.02 26.80 2.86
N SER A 308 14.65 26.53 1.60
CA SER A 308 13.46 27.14 1.00
C SER A 308 12.83 26.27 -0.09
N THR A 309 11.51 26.34 -0.21
CA THR A 309 10.71 25.73 -1.28
C THR A 309 11.15 26.20 -2.68
N LEU A 310 11.69 27.42 -2.77
CA LEU A 310 12.20 27.99 -4.01
C LEU A 310 13.48 27.30 -4.46
N ALA A 311 14.40 26.97 -3.53
CA ALA A 311 15.62 26.26 -3.84
C ALA A 311 15.35 24.81 -4.32
N TRP A 312 14.32 24.15 -3.74
CA TRP A 312 13.85 22.85 -4.22
C TRP A 312 13.26 22.96 -5.63
N LEU A 313 12.43 24.00 -5.89
CA LEU A 313 11.79 24.19 -7.18
C LEU A 313 12.79 24.45 -8.30
N THR A 314 13.78 25.29 -8.05
CA THR A 314 14.85 25.56 -9.04
C THR A 314 15.65 24.30 -9.35
N LYS A 315 15.93 23.47 -8.36
CA LYS A 315 16.60 22.17 -8.54
C LYS A 315 15.75 21.17 -9.35
N GLU A 316 14.45 21.10 -9.08
CA GLU A 316 13.53 20.18 -9.76
C GLU A 316 13.24 20.64 -11.21
N VAL A 317 12.99 21.94 -11.43
CA VAL A 317 12.66 22.52 -12.75
C VAL A 317 13.89 22.62 -13.66
N LEU A 318 15.05 22.97 -13.10
CA LEU A 318 16.30 23.08 -13.87
C LEU A 318 17.02 21.74 -14.09
N GLY A 319 16.36 20.62 -13.74
CA GLY A 319 16.92 19.29 -14.00
C GLY A 319 18.11 18.94 -13.12
N GLN A 320 18.38 19.67 -12.06
CA GLN A 320 19.42 19.35 -11.06
C GLN A 320 19.02 18.14 -10.18
N LYS A 321 18.45 17.11 -10.82
CA LYS A 321 18.18 15.77 -10.21
C LYS A 321 19.45 15.12 -9.65
N SER A 322 20.60 15.66 -10.00
CA SER A 322 21.91 15.15 -9.63
C SER A 322 22.25 15.33 -8.14
N SER A 323 21.59 16.23 -7.40
CA SER A 323 22.08 16.56 -6.06
C SER A 323 21.95 15.41 -5.05
N TYR A 324 20.82 14.68 -5.02
CA TYR A 324 20.68 13.56 -4.09
C TYR A 324 21.50 12.34 -4.50
N LYS A 325 21.51 11.99 -5.80
CA LYS A 325 22.38 10.93 -6.30
C LYS A 325 23.85 11.22 -6.02
N GLN A 326 24.31 12.46 -6.25
CA GLN A 326 25.69 12.85 -5.93
C GLN A 326 26.00 12.73 -4.44
N GLN A 327 25.04 13.09 -3.56
CA GLN A 327 25.18 12.90 -2.12
C GLN A 327 25.26 11.42 -1.73
N LEU A 328 24.54 10.54 -2.44
CA LEU A 328 24.62 9.09 -2.24
C LEU A 328 25.98 8.56 -2.69
N ASP A 329 26.43 8.95 -3.88
CA ASP A 329 27.74 8.53 -4.43
C ASP A 329 28.89 8.98 -3.52
N ALA A 330 28.79 10.19 -2.93
CA ALA A 330 29.81 10.72 -2.01
C ALA A 330 29.93 9.96 -0.67
N ARG A 331 28.97 9.08 -0.35
CA ARG A 331 29.02 8.21 0.84
C ARG A 331 29.79 6.92 0.60
N LEU A 332 30.17 6.66 -0.63
CA LEU A 332 30.88 5.43 -1.00
C LEU A 332 32.39 5.69 -1.12
N SER A 333 33.15 4.77 -0.55
CA SER A 333 34.59 4.70 -0.82
C SER A 333 34.86 4.19 -2.24
N PRO A 334 36.05 4.42 -2.80
CA PRO A 334 36.44 3.85 -4.09
C PRO A 334 36.31 2.34 -4.17
N GLN A 335 36.48 1.63 -3.03
CA GLN A 335 36.38 0.17 -2.97
C GLN A 335 34.93 -0.33 -3.08
N SER A 336 33.93 0.45 -2.65
CA SER A 336 32.52 0.06 -2.64
C SER A 336 31.72 0.64 -3.82
N ALA A 337 32.16 1.76 -4.39
CA ALA A 337 31.42 2.49 -5.43
C ALA A 337 31.07 1.63 -6.66
N GLY A 338 31.98 0.77 -7.12
CA GLY A 338 31.77 -0.13 -8.26
C GLY A 338 30.82 -1.31 -7.99
N ARG A 339 30.31 -1.44 -6.76
CA ARG A 339 29.41 -2.53 -6.33
C ARG A 339 28.01 -2.06 -5.99
N VAL A 340 27.67 -0.81 -6.30
CA VAL A 340 26.32 -0.26 -6.14
C VAL A 340 25.74 0.00 -7.53
N HIS A 341 24.58 -0.58 -7.79
CA HIS A 341 23.91 -0.54 -9.09
C HIS A 341 22.58 0.19 -9.00
N PHE A 342 22.49 1.37 -9.63
CA PHE A 342 21.25 2.12 -9.78
C PHE A 342 20.56 1.69 -11.08
N VAL A 343 19.51 0.88 -10.99
CA VAL A 343 18.85 0.33 -12.19
C VAL A 343 17.63 1.15 -12.64
N GLY A 344 17.21 2.14 -11.85
CA GLY A 344 16.03 2.95 -12.18
C GLY A 344 14.71 2.18 -12.02
N SER A 345 13.66 2.63 -12.72
CA SER A 345 12.39 1.89 -12.75
C SER A 345 12.48 0.77 -13.77
N VAL A 346 12.07 -0.41 -13.37
CA VAL A 346 12.07 -1.64 -14.18
C VAL A 346 10.65 -2.12 -14.45
N SER A 347 10.48 -3.06 -15.39
CA SER A 347 9.23 -3.80 -15.56
C SER A 347 8.99 -4.72 -14.36
N LEU A 348 7.75 -5.20 -14.18
CA LEU A 348 7.46 -6.15 -13.10
C LEU A 348 8.20 -7.48 -13.31
N GLU A 349 8.36 -7.94 -14.52
CA GLU A 349 9.12 -9.15 -14.84
C GLU A 349 10.59 -9.03 -14.39
N GLU A 350 11.21 -7.89 -14.69
CA GLU A 350 12.57 -7.63 -14.25
C GLU A 350 12.65 -7.44 -12.72
N LEU A 351 11.63 -6.83 -12.11
CA LEU A 351 11.54 -6.70 -10.66
C LEU A 351 11.46 -8.08 -9.98
N ILE A 352 10.60 -8.98 -10.48
CA ILE A 352 10.49 -10.36 -10.00
C ILE A 352 11.83 -11.07 -10.13
N ARG A 353 12.53 -10.91 -11.27
CA ARG A 353 13.86 -11.48 -11.48
C ARG A 353 14.88 -10.96 -10.47
N LEU A 354 14.87 -9.66 -10.17
CA LEU A 354 15.77 -9.07 -9.19
C LEU A 354 15.49 -9.57 -7.77
N TYR A 355 14.23 -9.68 -7.37
CA TYR A 355 13.88 -10.31 -6.09
C TYR A 355 14.36 -11.76 -6.03
N SER A 356 14.07 -12.58 -7.03
CA SER A 356 14.46 -13.99 -7.03
C SER A 356 15.98 -14.21 -7.00
N GLN A 357 16.78 -13.20 -7.36
CA GLN A 357 18.24 -13.25 -7.35
C GLN A 357 18.86 -12.63 -6.09
N ALA A 358 18.07 -11.91 -5.30
CA ALA A 358 18.53 -11.26 -4.08
C ALA A 358 18.76 -12.29 -2.94
N ASP A 359 19.69 -11.98 -2.07
CA ASP A 359 19.94 -12.73 -0.84
C ASP A 359 19.31 -12.04 0.38
N LEU A 360 19.12 -10.73 0.31
CA LEU A 360 18.55 -9.91 1.39
C LEU A 360 17.91 -8.65 0.81
N LEU A 361 16.65 -8.37 1.17
CA LEU A 361 16.06 -7.05 0.99
C LEU A 361 16.46 -6.15 2.15
N VAL A 362 16.85 -4.90 1.86
CA VAL A 362 17.12 -3.88 2.88
C VAL A 362 16.21 -2.68 2.66
N LEU A 363 15.34 -2.38 3.66
CA LEU A 363 14.36 -1.27 3.61
C LEU A 363 14.54 -0.35 4.84
N PRO A 364 15.51 0.59 4.83
CA PRO A 364 15.87 1.42 5.99
C PRO A 364 15.02 2.69 6.07
N SER A 365 13.71 2.60 5.83
CA SER A 365 12.81 3.75 5.77
C SER A 365 12.87 4.60 7.03
N ILE A 366 12.95 5.92 6.85
CA ILE A 366 12.89 6.92 7.92
C ILE A 366 11.45 7.24 8.21
N TRP A 367 10.65 7.46 7.17
CA TRP A 367 9.24 7.69 7.34
C TRP A 367 8.52 6.39 7.75
N ARG A 368 7.36 6.52 8.36
CA ARG A 368 6.54 5.38 8.75
C ARG A 368 5.88 4.78 7.52
N GLU A 369 6.34 3.60 7.10
CA GLU A 369 5.71 2.87 6.01
C GLU A 369 4.29 2.46 6.40
N SER A 370 3.31 2.81 5.60
CA SER A 370 1.94 2.40 5.90
C SER A 370 1.72 0.89 5.79
N TYR A 371 2.47 0.23 4.88
CA TYR A 371 2.43 -1.22 4.72
C TYR A 371 3.82 -1.81 4.42
N GLY A 372 4.40 -1.48 3.27
CA GLY A 372 5.68 -2.04 2.84
C GLY A 372 5.52 -3.13 1.77
N LEU A 373 4.89 -2.82 0.62
CA LEU A 373 4.78 -3.76 -0.51
C LEU A 373 6.10 -4.45 -0.87
N PRO A 374 7.27 -3.75 -0.92
CA PRO A 374 8.53 -4.41 -1.18
C PRO A 374 8.90 -5.51 -0.18
N VAL A 375 8.46 -5.39 1.07
CA VAL A 375 8.65 -6.44 2.10
C VAL A 375 7.83 -7.68 1.74
N ALA A 376 6.55 -7.51 1.41
CA ALA A 376 5.68 -8.62 1.02
C ALA A 376 6.17 -9.32 -0.26
N GLU A 377 6.64 -8.54 -1.26
CA GLU A 377 7.22 -9.04 -2.51
C GLU A 377 8.51 -9.84 -2.27
N SER A 378 9.39 -9.33 -1.40
CA SER A 378 10.61 -10.01 -0.99
C SER A 378 10.31 -11.34 -0.31
N MET A 379 9.41 -11.32 0.67
CA MET A 379 8.99 -12.52 1.40
C MET A 379 8.36 -13.56 0.45
N ALA A 380 7.52 -13.13 -0.46
CA ALA A 380 6.93 -14.00 -1.48
C ALA A 380 7.99 -14.63 -2.40
N SER A 381 9.07 -13.90 -2.67
CA SER A 381 10.23 -14.39 -3.44
C SER A 381 11.19 -15.28 -2.62
N GLY A 382 10.87 -15.57 -1.35
CA GLY A 382 11.72 -16.36 -0.47
C GLY A 382 13.00 -15.62 -0.04
N VAL A 383 12.98 -14.29 -0.03
CA VAL A 383 14.11 -13.42 0.35
C VAL A 383 13.84 -12.80 1.72
N PRO A 384 14.74 -13.01 2.71
CA PRO A 384 14.60 -12.41 4.03
C PRO A 384 14.73 -10.89 3.97
N VAL A 385 14.23 -10.24 5.03
CA VAL A 385 14.12 -8.78 5.08
C VAL A 385 14.95 -8.22 6.22
N LEU A 386 15.69 -7.14 5.94
CA LEU A 386 16.25 -6.24 6.95
C LEU A 386 15.57 -4.89 6.78
N ALA A 387 14.80 -4.46 7.76
CA ALA A 387 14.03 -3.22 7.64
C ALA A 387 14.07 -2.36 8.90
N SER A 388 13.70 -1.08 8.75
CA SER A 388 13.46 -0.23 9.91
C SER A 388 12.20 -0.68 10.66
N ASP A 389 12.27 -0.70 11.98
CA ASP A 389 11.13 -0.91 12.88
C ASP A 389 10.24 0.35 12.86
N CYS A 390 9.35 0.43 11.87
CA CYS A 390 8.47 1.58 11.74
C CYS A 390 7.21 1.31 10.90
N GLY A 391 6.12 1.97 11.30
CA GLY A 391 4.84 1.89 10.59
C GLY A 391 4.26 0.47 10.60
N GLY A 392 3.75 0.02 9.47
CA GLY A 392 3.18 -1.31 9.26
C GLY A 392 4.22 -2.39 8.92
N VAL A 393 5.51 -2.07 8.79
CA VAL A 393 6.55 -3.07 8.46
C VAL A 393 6.69 -4.15 9.53
N PRO A 394 6.65 -3.85 10.85
CA PRO A 394 6.71 -4.87 11.90
C PRO A 394 5.58 -5.90 11.85
N GLU A 395 4.44 -5.56 11.25
CA GLU A 395 3.32 -6.49 11.08
C GLU A 395 3.63 -7.59 10.05
N LEU A 396 4.51 -7.30 9.10
CA LEU A 396 4.92 -8.22 8.04
C LEU A 396 6.06 -9.12 8.47
N VAL A 397 7.07 -8.55 9.15
CA VAL A 397 8.32 -9.22 9.52
C VAL A 397 8.18 -9.90 10.88
N ASP A 398 8.43 -11.20 10.89
CA ASP A 398 8.53 -12.00 12.12
C ASP A 398 10.00 -11.97 12.56
N GLU A 399 10.30 -11.16 13.61
CA GLU A 399 11.66 -10.82 14.05
C GLU A 399 12.48 -12.07 14.35
N GLY A 400 13.67 -12.16 13.75
CA GLY A 400 14.57 -13.30 13.87
C GLY A 400 14.17 -14.55 13.08
N VAL A 401 12.94 -14.59 12.52
CA VAL A 401 12.37 -15.72 11.77
C VAL A 401 12.30 -15.45 10.28
N THR A 402 11.72 -14.32 9.87
CA THR A 402 11.59 -13.95 8.46
C THR A 402 12.47 -12.78 8.04
N GLY A 403 13.11 -12.14 9.01
CA GLY A 403 13.97 -10.99 8.84
C GLY A 403 14.45 -10.42 10.16
N LEU A 404 15.09 -9.25 10.09
CA LEU A 404 15.46 -8.44 11.25
C LEU A 404 14.89 -7.03 11.12
N LEU A 405 14.50 -6.45 12.26
CA LEU A 405 14.08 -5.08 12.39
C LEU A 405 15.14 -4.27 13.14
N VAL A 406 15.42 -3.05 12.67
CA VAL A 406 16.39 -2.16 13.31
C VAL A 406 15.76 -0.80 13.61
N PRO A 407 16.18 -0.10 14.67
CA PRO A 407 15.71 1.25 14.93
C PRO A 407 15.96 2.17 13.73
N ARG A 408 14.96 3.01 13.43
CA ARG A 408 15.09 4.05 12.38
C ARG A 408 16.26 4.97 12.69
N LEU A 409 16.81 5.61 11.67
CA LEU A 409 17.89 6.60 11.78
C LEU A 409 19.17 6.08 12.41
N ASN A 410 19.32 4.78 12.58
CA ASN A 410 20.48 4.16 13.24
C ASN A 410 21.33 3.39 12.23
N VAL A 411 22.35 4.06 11.68
CA VAL A 411 23.30 3.46 10.72
C VAL A 411 24.11 2.34 11.34
N ASP A 412 24.47 2.46 12.63
CA ASP A 412 25.26 1.46 13.32
C ASP A 412 24.47 0.17 13.52
N ALA A 413 23.20 0.27 13.94
CA ALA A 413 22.30 -0.87 14.05
C ALA A 413 22.08 -1.54 12.69
N LEU A 414 21.84 -0.74 11.63
CA LEU A 414 21.70 -1.23 10.28
C LEU A 414 22.96 -1.97 9.80
N THR A 415 24.14 -1.39 10.02
CA THR A 415 25.43 -1.99 9.66
C THR A 415 25.66 -3.31 10.38
N ASN A 416 25.40 -3.36 11.70
CA ASN A 416 25.60 -4.54 12.51
C ASN A 416 24.63 -5.67 12.11
N ALA A 417 23.36 -5.36 11.87
CA ALA A 417 22.39 -6.32 11.37
C ALA A 417 22.75 -6.87 9.98
N MET A 418 23.27 -6.00 9.08
CA MET A 418 23.80 -6.45 7.79
C MET A 418 24.98 -7.41 7.97
N ARG A 419 25.95 -7.10 8.85
CA ARG A 419 27.08 -8.00 9.14
C ARG A 419 26.60 -9.35 9.70
N GLU A 420 25.70 -9.31 10.66
CA GLU A 420 25.11 -10.49 11.28
C GLU A 420 24.48 -11.41 10.23
N LEU A 421 23.55 -10.88 9.44
CA LEU A 421 22.83 -11.65 8.42
C LEU A 421 23.76 -12.19 7.33
N LEU A 422 24.71 -11.40 6.89
CA LEU A 422 25.65 -11.80 5.84
C LEU A 422 26.72 -12.80 6.32
N SER A 423 26.89 -12.98 7.63
CA SER A 423 27.86 -13.93 8.20
C SER A 423 27.41 -15.38 8.07
N ASP A 424 26.09 -15.65 7.96
CA ASP A 424 25.52 -16.99 7.92
C ASP A 424 24.49 -17.15 6.78
N LEU A 425 24.96 -17.65 5.66
CA LEU A 425 24.13 -17.93 4.47
C LEU A 425 23.05 -19.00 4.71
N SER A 426 23.33 -19.95 5.60
CA SER A 426 22.39 -21.01 5.93
C SER A 426 21.19 -20.41 6.68
N ARG A 427 21.46 -19.52 7.63
CA ARG A 427 20.44 -18.76 8.35
C ARG A 427 19.62 -17.91 7.40
N LEU A 428 20.25 -17.14 6.48
CA LEU A 428 19.53 -16.35 5.48
C LEU A 428 18.56 -17.20 4.65
N ARG A 429 18.97 -18.39 4.23
CA ARG A 429 18.12 -19.31 3.46
C ARG A 429 16.92 -19.79 4.29
N VAL A 430 17.15 -20.17 5.54
CA VAL A 430 16.07 -20.61 6.46
C VAL A 430 15.07 -19.45 6.68
N MET A 431 15.59 -18.24 6.93
CA MET A 431 14.73 -17.04 7.06
C MET A 431 13.93 -16.77 5.80
N GLY A 432 14.54 -16.90 4.61
CA GLY A 432 13.86 -16.73 3.32
C GLY A 432 12.76 -17.76 3.11
N GLN A 433 12.98 -19.03 3.47
CA GLN A 433 11.94 -20.07 3.42
C GLN A 433 10.78 -19.76 4.38
N ALA A 434 11.08 -19.34 5.60
CA ALA A 434 10.06 -18.91 6.56
C ALA A 434 9.27 -17.70 6.06
N ALA A 435 9.95 -16.73 5.45
CA ALA A 435 9.35 -15.57 4.82
C ALA A 435 8.36 -15.97 3.71
N ARG A 436 8.75 -16.90 2.84
CA ARG A 436 7.88 -17.45 1.79
C ARG A 436 6.61 -18.10 2.36
N VAL A 437 6.77 -18.98 3.35
CA VAL A 437 5.63 -19.66 4.00
C VAL A 437 4.67 -18.64 4.63
N ARG A 438 5.20 -17.61 5.29
CA ARG A 438 4.39 -16.53 5.86
C ARG A 438 3.64 -15.75 4.77
N ALA A 439 4.31 -15.40 3.66
CA ALA A 439 3.68 -14.69 2.55
C ALA A 439 2.54 -15.50 1.93
N GLU A 440 2.74 -16.78 1.65
CA GLU A 440 1.71 -17.69 1.11
C GLU A 440 0.51 -17.81 2.05
N ARG A 441 0.76 -17.85 3.35
CA ARG A 441 -0.29 -18.03 4.34
C ARG A 441 -1.06 -16.75 4.64
N LEU A 442 -0.42 -15.58 4.67
CA LEU A 442 -0.98 -14.36 5.25
C LEU A 442 -1.07 -13.17 4.31
N LEU A 443 -0.21 -13.09 3.29
CA LEU A 443 -0.01 -11.87 2.50
C LEU A 443 -0.50 -12.00 1.05
N THR A 444 -1.56 -12.79 0.81
CA THR A 444 -2.09 -12.98 -0.55
C THR A 444 -3.20 -11.98 -0.85
N TRP A 445 -3.33 -11.57 -2.12
CA TRP A 445 -4.44 -10.73 -2.57
C TRP A 445 -5.81 -11.37 -2.35
N ASP A 446 -5.90 -12.71 -2.39
CA ASP A 446 -7.16 -13.44 -2.15
C ASP A 446 -7.65 -13.20 -0.72
N ARG A 447 -6.77 -13.28 0.27
CA ARG A 447 -7.12 -12.95 1.66
C ARG A 447 -7.53 -11.49 1.85
N SER A 448 -6.85 -10.57 1.16
CA SER A 448 -7.20 -9.15 1.20
C SER A 448 -8.60 -8.93 0.62
N ALA A 449 -8.90 -9.53 -0.53
CA ALA A 449 -10.21 -9.45 -1.17
C ALA A 449 -11.32 -10.09 -0.33
N GLU A 450 -11.08 -11.27 0.25
CA GLU A 450 -12.05 -11.95 1.15
C GLU A 450 -12.38 -11.13 2.40
N ARG A 451 -11.39 -10.47 2.99
CA ARG A 451 -11.61 -9.58 4.14
C ARG A 451 -12.40 -8.34 3.74
N LEU A 452 -12.06 -7.76 2.59
CA LEU A 452 -12.75 -6.58 2.07
C LEU A 452 -14.19 -6.89 1.71
N GLU A 453 -14.43 -8.03 1.06
CA GLU A 453 -15.77 -8.51 0.72
C GLU A 453 -16.65 -8.69 1.96
N ARG A 454 -16.12 -9.23 3.06
CA ARG A 454 -16.85 -9.32 4.33
C ARG A 454 -17.30 -7.95 4.84
N VAL A 455 -16.42 -6.95 4.79
CA VAL A 455 -16.79 -5.57 5.16
C VAL A 455 -17.95 -5.07 4.28
N TYR A 456 -17.92 -5.33 2.97
CA TYR A 456 -19.00 -4.92 2.07
C TYR A 456 -20.32 -5.64 2.38
N LEU A 457 -20.28 -6.94 2.59
CA LEU A 457 -21.48 -7.74 2.93
C LEU A 457 -22.10 -7.28 4.24
N ASP A 458 -21.30 -7.03 5.27
CA ASP A 458 -21.79 -6.55 6.57
C ASP A 458 -22.47 -5.19 6.44
N LEU A 459 -21.92 -4.28 5.61
CA LEU A 459 -22.51 -2.96 5.36
C LEU A 459 -23.85 -3.06 4.61
N VAL A 460 -23.92 -3.90 3.56
CA VAL A 460 -25.13 -4.03 2.73
C VAL A 460 -26.23 -4.75 3.50
N ASN A 461 -25.91 -5.82 4.24
CA ASN A 461 -26.87 -6.60 5.02
C ASN A 461 -27.44 -5.78 6.20
N SER A 462 -26.62 -5.02 6.91
CA SER A 462 -27.08 -4.12 7.99
C SER A 462 -28.11 -3.11 7.50
N ALA A 463 -27.92 -2.58 6.28
CA ALA A 463 -28.89 -1.67 5.67
C ALA A 463 -30.20 -2.35 5.28
N SER A 464 -30.17 -3.61 4.89
CA SER A 464 -31.37 -4.39 4.53
C SER A 464 -32.22 -4.68 5.76
N ILE A 465 -31.59 -5.06 6.89
CA ILE A 465 -32.27 -5.32 8.16
C ILE A 465 -32.93 -4.04 8.70
N GLN A 466 -32.25 -2.89 8.63
CA GLN A 466 -32.82 -1.62 9.07
C GLN A 466 -34.03 -1.20 8.22
N ARG A 467 -34.01 -1.47 6.91
CA ARG A 467 -35.17 -1.18 6.02
C ARG A 467 -36.35 -2.10 6.32
N ALA A 468 -36.11 -3.39 6.58
CA ALA A 468 -37.17 -4.35 6.94
C ALA A 468 -37.79 -4.07 8.30
N ALA A 469 -37.10 -3.37 9.20
CA ALA A 469 -37.60 -2.98 10.51
C ALA A 469 -38.41 -1.68 10.53
N ILE A 470 -38.39 -0.90 9.47
CA ILE A 470 -39.08 0.42 9.34
C ILE A 470 -40.29 0.33 8.39
N GLY A 471 -40.39 -0.70 7.56
CA GLY A 471 -41.55 -0.93 6.66
C GLY A 471 -42.50 -1.97 7.21
#